data_3893e97f680868c9acf82a7e5ee2d6da
#
_entry.id   3893e97f680868c9acf82a7e5ee2d6da
#
_cell.length_a   1.000
_cell.length_b   1.000
_cell.length_c   1.000
_cell.angle_alpha   90.00
_cell.angle_beta   90.00
_cell.angle_gamma   90.00
#
_symmetry.space_group_name_H-M   'P 1'
#
loop_
_entity.id
_entity.type
_entity.pdbx_description
1 polymer ?
#
loop_
_entity_poly.entity_id
_entity_poly.type
_entity_poly.pdbx_seq_one_letter_code
_entity_poly.pdbx_strand_id
1 'polypeptide(L)'
;MFLSLVLASIFLSLYDLKYHRISNKALCALLVIFLTLSHFENSQLHIVNALILFSFSLIAYRFGLGAGDVKLILLLSIFFLPTTYLGANRLISGFVVFSAFFIAVNRIRGRLLSDSMAMAPAICAAYIWCAR
;
A
#
# COMPACT_ATOMS: atom_id res chain seq x y z
N MET A 1 -8.59 -13.52 4.43
CA MET A 1 -8.06 -12.22 3.93
C MET A 1 -6.55 -12.01 4.06
N PHE A 2 -5.86 -12.40 5.16
CA PHE A 2 -4.40 -12.16 5.30
C PHE A 2 -3.55 -12.80 4.18
N LEU A 3 -3.82 -14.05 3.82
CA LEU A 3 -3.07 -14.74 2.76
C LEU A 3 -3.23 -14.06 1.40
N SER A 4 -4.44 -13.60 1.08
CA SER A 4 -4.71 -12.87 -0.17
C SER A 4 -4.01 -11.52 -0.20
N LEU A 5 -3.88 -10.81 0.94
CA LEU A 5 -3.08 -9.60 1.06
C LEU A 5 -1.61 -9.88 0.75
N VAL A 6 -1.04 -10.95 1.32
CA VAL A 6 0.37 -11.30 1.09
C VAL A 6 0.62 -11.63 -0.38
N LEU A 7 -0.22 -12.46 -1.00
CA LEU A 7 -0.08 -12.82 -2.42
C LEU A 7 -0.23 -11.60 -3.34
N ALA A 8 -1.24 -10.76 -3.11
CA ALA A 8 -1.44 -9.53 -3.85
C ALA A 8 -0.25 -8.56 -3.70
N SER A 9 0.30 -8.46 -2.49
CA SER A 9 1.46 -7.62 -2.19
C SER A 9 2.71 -8.07 -2.92
N ILE A 10 2.97 -9.37 -2.97
CA ILE A 10 4.10 -9.92 -3.72
C ILE A 10 3.94 -9.61 -5.21
N PHE A 11 2.75 -9.89 -5.77
CA PHE A 11 2.47 -9.63 -7.18
C PHE A 11 2.63 -8.15 -7.55
N LEU A 12 2.03 -7.24 -6.77
CA LEU A 12 2.13 -5.80 -7.00
C LEU A 12 3.56 -5.28 -6.85
N SER A 13 4.28 -5.77 -5.83
CA SER A 13 5.66 -5.36 -5.61
C SER A 13 6.57 -5.77 -6.76
N LEU A 14 6.43 -6.99 -7.26
CA LEU A 14 7.20 -7.46 -8.42
C LEU A 14 6.83 -6.69 -9.70
N TYR A 15 5.55 -6.39 -9.88
CA TYR A 15 5.07 -5.62 -11.02
C TYR A 15 5.59 -4.18 -10.98
N ASP A 16 5.54 -3.52 -9.82
CA ASP A 16 6.01 -2.15 -9.64
C ASP A 16 7.54 -2.04 -9.79
N LEU A 17 8.29 -2.99 -9.27
CA LEU A 17 9.74 -3.06 -9.46
C LEU A 17 10.16 -3.20 -10.93
N LYS A 18 9.34 -3.88 -11.74
CA LYS A 18 9.63 -4.09 -13.16
C LYS A 18 9.22 -2.92 -14.04
N TYR A 19 8.05 -2.35 -13.80
CA TYR A 19 7.43 -1.36 -14.69
C TYR A 19 7.42 0.06 -14.12
N HIS A 20 7.74 0.25 -12.83
CA HIS A 20 7.65 1.53 -12.11
C HIS A 20 6.30 2.24 -12.28
N ARG A 21 5.24 1.47 -12.51
CA ARG A 21 3.86 1.95 -12.69
C ARG A 21 2.88 0.87 -12.26
N ILE A 22 1.95 1.22 -11.38
CA ILE A 22 0.86 0.32 -11.01
C ILE A 22 -0.26 0.48 -12.05
N SER A 23 -0.60 -0.62 -12.75
CA SER A 23 -1.67 -0.63 -13.74
C SER A 23 -3.04 -0.48 -13.06
N ASN A 24 -3.89 0.41 -13.59
CA ASN A 24 -5.28 0.53 -13.12
C ASN A 24 -6.06 -0.79 -13.26
N LYS A 25 -5.74 -1.58 -14.29
CA LYS A 25 -6.36 -2.91 -14.50
C LYS A 25 -6.03 -3.87 -13.35
N ALA A 26 -4.78 -3.87 -12.87
CA ALA A 26 -4.36 -4.69 -11.73
C ALA A 26 -5.06 -4.25 -10.44
N LEU A 27 -5.19 -2.93 -10.20
CA LEU A 27 -5.90 -2.40 -9.04
C LEU A 27 -7.40 -2.75 -9.08
N CYS A 28 -8.05 -2.65 -10.25
CA CYS A 28 -9.44 -3.04 -10.41
C CYS A 28 -9.64 -4.55 -10.17
N ALA A 29 -8.76 -5.40 -10.69
CA ALA A 29 -8.81 -6.84 -10.46
C ALA A 29 -8.68 -7.17 -8.97
N LEU A 30 -7.74 -6.54 -8.27
CA LEU A 30 -7.56 -6.72 -6.83
C LEU A 30 -8.75 -6.21 -6.02
N LEU A 31 -9.36 -5.10 -6.43
CA LEU A 31 -10.57 -4.58 -5.79
C LEU A 31 -11.70 -5.60 -5.87
N VAL A 32 -11.93 -6.21 -7.05
CA VAL A 32 -12.95 -7.25 -7.21
C VAL A 32 -12.63 -8.47 -6.35
N ILE A 33 -11.37 -8.93 -6.33
CA ILE A 33 -10.95 -10.07 -5.51
C ILE A 33 -11.17 -9.78 -4.02
N PHE A 34 -10.76 -8.61 -3.53
CA PHE A 34 -10.94 -8.26 -2.12
C PHE A 34 -12.40 -8.04 -1.73
N LEU A 35 -13.23 -7.50 -2.63
CA LEU A 35 -14.68 -7.38 -2.40
C LEU A 35 -15.34 -8.75 -2.27
N THR A 36 -15.01 -9.69 -3.17
CA THR A 36 -15.56 -11.04 -3.09
C THR A 36 -15.13 -11.76 -1.81
N LEU A 37 -13.85 -11.67 -1.46
CA LEU A 37 -13.33 -12.26 -0.20
C LEU A 37 -13.94 -11.61 1.04
N SER A 38 -14.09 -10.28 1.05
CA SER A 38 -14.72 -9.54 2.14
C SER A 38 -16.18 -9.97 2.34
N HIS A 39 -16.89 -10.21 1.24
CA HIS A 39 -18.27 -10.70 1.30
C HIS A 39 -18.36 -12.11 1.89
N PHE A 40 -17.44 -13.02 1.51
CA PHE A 40 -17.40 -14.38 2.05
C PHE A 40 -16.97 -14.44 3.52
N GLU A 41 -16.06 -13.58 3.94
CA GLU A 41 -15.55 -13.55 5.33
C GLU A 41 -16.37 -12.61 6.24
N ASN A 42 -17.43 -11.96 5.74
CA ASN A 42 -18.23 -10.96 6.48
C ASN A 42 -17.35 -9.88 7.14
N SER A 43 -16.23 -9.51 6.50
CA SER A 43 -15.32 -8.52 7.06
C SER A 43 -15.89 -7.10 6.89
N GLN A 44 -15.70 -6.26 7.91
CA GLN A 44 -16.16 -4.87 7.87
C GLN A 44 -15.29 -4.04 6.94
N LEU A 45 -15.93 -3.22 6.10
CA LEU A 45 -15.26 -2.27 5.23
C LEU A 45 -15.02 -0.95 5.98
N HIS A 46 -13.78 -0.49 6.01
CA HIS A 46 -13.37 0.72 6.73
C HIS A 46 -13.38 1.98 5.85
N ILE A 47 -14.52 2.27 5.19
CA ILE A 47 -14.63 3.31 4.17
C ILE A 47 -14.27 4.70 4.72
N VAL A 48 -14.80 5.08 5.90
CA VAL A 48 -14.56 6.42 6.48
C VAL A 48 -13.08 6.63 6.79
N ASN A 49 -12.44 5.65 7.45
CA ASN A 49 -11.03 5.73 7.77
C ASN A 49 -10.15 5.70 6.51
N ALA A 50 -10.56 4.93 5.50
CA ALA A 50 -9.88 4.91 4.21
C ALA A 50 -9.93 6.27 3.49
N LEU A 51 -11.06 6.99 3.55
CA LEU A 51 -11.19 8.33 2.99
C LEU A 51 -10.29 9.35 3.70
N ILE A 52 -10.16 9.26 5.04
CA ILE A 52 -9.24 10.09 5.81
C ILE A 52 -7.80 9.85 5.36
N LEU A 53 -7.38 8.57 5.29
CA LEU A 53 -6.02 8.22 4.86
C LEU A 53 -5.77 8.61 3.40
N PHE A 54 -6.79 8.48 2.54
CA PHE A 54 -6.73 8.94 1.15
C PHE A 54 -6.49 10.46 1.06
N SER A 55 -7.16 11.25 1.89
CA SER A 55 -6.94 12.71 1.94
C SER A 55 -5.50 13.05 2.31
N PHE A 56 -4.91 12.36 3.28
CA PHE A 56 -3.48 12.51 3.61
C PHE A 56 -2.57 12.06 2.47
N SER A 57 -2.91 10.97 1.77
CA SER A 57 -2.12 10.50 0.63
C SER A 57 -2.16 11.43 -0.58
N LEU A 58 -3.25 12.22 -0.74
CA LEU A 58 -3.32 13.28 -1.74
C LEU A 58 -2.36 14.44 -1.43
N ILE A 59 -2.17 14.75 -0.15
CA ILE A 59 -1.15 15.73 0.26
C ILE A 59 0.24 15.17 -0.07
N ALA A 60 0.51 13.90 0.26
CA ALA A 60 1.77 13.24 -0.06
C ALA A 60 2.03 13.14 -1.58
N TYR A 61 0.97 13.05 -2.40
CA TYR A 61 1.06 13.12 -3.86
C TYR A 61 1.68 14.45 -4.33
N ARG A 62 1.35 15.57 -3.66
CA ARG A 62 1.98 16.87 -3.93
C ARG A 62 3.49 16.88 -3.64
N PHE A 63 3.96 16.01 -2.76
CA PHE A 63 5.37 15.86 -2.38
C PHE A 63 6.09 14.74 -3.16
N GLY A 64 5.48 14.20 -4.23
CA GLY A 64 6.13 13.27 -5.16
C GLY A 64 5.73 11.80 -5.01
N LEU A 65 4.73 11.47 -4.18
CA LEU A 65 4.17 10.13 -4.17
C LEU A 65 3.49 9.82 -5.51
N GLY A 66 3.69 8.63 -6.06
CA GLY A 66 3.10 8.23 -7.34
C GLY A 66 1.56 8.14 -7.28
N ALA A 67 0.87 8.53 -8.36
CA ALA A 67 -0.60 8.41 -8.43
C ALA A 67 -1.09 6.95 -8.27
N GLY A 68 -0.27 5.98 -8.70
CA GLY A 68 -0.53 4.55 -8.50
C GLY A 68 -0.49 4.15 -7.03
N ASP A 69 0.47 4.69 -6.29
CA ASP A 69 0.67 4.42 -4.87
C ASP A 69 -0.50 4.98 -4.03
N VAL A 70 -1.01 6.18 -4.39
CA VAL A 70 -2.19 6.78 -3.75
C VAL A 70 -3.43 5.87 -3.91
N LYS A 71 -3.64 5.35 -5.12
CA LYS A 71 -4.75 4.42 -5.40
C LYS A 71 -4.57 3.09 -4.65
N LEU A 72 -3.33 2.60 -4.55
CA LEU A 72 -3.01 1.40 -3.81
C LEU A 72 -3.28 1.57 -2.31
N ILE A 73 -2.86 2.71 -1.73
CA ILE A 73 -3.15 3.05 -0.33
C ILE A 73 -4.65 3.06 -0.08
N LEU A 74 -5.43 3.71 -0.96
CA LEU A 74 -6.89 3.75 -0.84
C LEU A 74 -7.48 2.33 -0.85
N LEU A 75 -7.09 1.51 -1.82
CA LEU A 75 -7.59 0.15 -1.95
C LEU A 75 -7.29 -0.69 -0.71
N LEU A 76 -6.03 -0.71 -0.27
CA LEU A 76 -5.63 -1.49 0.92
C LEU A 76 -6.29 -0.97 2.20
N SER A 77 -6.51 0.35 2.31
CA SER A 77 -7.16 0.96 3.47
C SER A 77 -8.61 0.53 3.65
N ILE A 78 -9.36 0.35 2.56
CA ILE A 78 -10.77 -0.07 2.62
C ILE A 78 -10.90 -1.43 3.31
N PHE A 79 -9.97 -2.35 3.05
CA PHE A 79 -10.07 -3.74 3.49
C PHE A 79 -9.20 -4.08 4.71
N PHE A 80 -8.07 -3.40 4.89
CA PHE A 80 -7.03 -3.80 5.86
C PHE A 80 -6.65 -2.69 6.84
N LEU A 81 -7.38 -1.56 6.86
CA LEU A 81 -7.06 -0.49 7.80
C LEU A 81 -7.48 -0.90 9.22
N PRO A 82 -6.55 -0.84 10.19
CA PRO A 82 -6.89 -1.12 11.57
C PRO A 82 -7.80 -0.04 12.16
N THR A 83 -8.78 -0.46 12.93
CA THR A 83 -9.70 0.45 13.67
C THR A 83 -9.13 0.93 14.98
N THR A 84 -8.05 0.30 15.46
CA THR A 84 -7.42 0.61 16.75
C THR A 84 -6.29 1.62 16.58
N TYR A 85 -6.13 2.50 17.59
CA TYR A 85 -5.01 3.46 17.65
C TYR A 85 -3.64 2.77 17.56
N LEU A 86 -3.47 1.63 18.21
CA LEU A 86 -2.24 0.83 18.15
C LEU A 86 -1.97 0.31 16.72
N GLY A 87 -3.01 -0.12 16.03
CA GLY A 87 -2.88 -0.57 14.64
C GLY A 87 -2.52 0.59 13.70
N ALA A 88 -3.15 1.75 13.85
CA ALA A 88 -2.81 2.94 13.07
C ALA A 88 -1.34 3.36 13.28
N ASN A 89 -0.87 3.35 14.53
CA ASN A 89 0.52 3.66 14.85
C ASN A 89 1.49 2.61 14.25
N ARG A 90 1.13 1.32 14.26
CA ARG A 90 1.90 0.27 13.58
C ARG A 90 1.96 0.48 12.08
N LEU A 91 0.86 0.89 11.44
CA LEU A 91 0.83 1.17 10.00
C LEU A 91 1.76 2.32 9.66
N ILE A 92 1.69 3.44 10.39
CA ILE A 92 2.52 4.62 10.16
C ILE A 92 4.00 4.29 10.41
N SER A 93 4.33 3.68 11.54
CA SER A 93 5.72 3.29 11.86
C SER A 93 6.27 2.28 10.85
N GLY A 94 5.47 1.29 10.46
CA GLY A 94 5.82 0.34 9.42
C GLY A 94 6.10 1.02 8.08
N PHE A 95 5.24 1.94 7.66
CA PHE A 95 5.44 2.70 6.42
C PHE A 95 6.75 3.52 6.46
N VAL A 96 7.02 4.22 7.55
CA VAL A 96 8.26 5.00 7.70
C VAL A 96 9.49 4.10 7.65
N VAL A 97 9.49 2.99 8.40
CA VAL A 97 10.63 2.05 8.46
C VAL A 97 10.88 1.41 7.09
N PHE A 98 9.84 0.86 6.44
CA PHE A 98 10.00 0.20 5.15
C PHE A 98 10.37 1.19 4.03
N SER A 99 9.81 2.40 4.05
CA SER A 99 10.17 3.46 3.09
C SER A 99 11.63 3.88 3.28
N ALA A 100 12.08 4.11 4.51
CA ALA A 100 13.47 4.45 4.81
C ALA A 100 14.43 3.33 4.38
N PHE A 101 14.09 2.08 4.67
CA PHE A 101 14.86 0.90 4.24
C PHE A 101 14.96 0.83 2.71
N PHE A 102 13.84 1.03 2.02
CA PHE A 102 13.80 0.95 0.55
C PHE A 102 14.61 2.08 -0.10
N ILE A 103 14.54 3.30 0.45
CA ILE A 103 15.35 4.44 0.03
C ILE A 103 16.83 4.13 0.25
N ALA A 104 17.22 3.61 1.43
CA ALA A 104 18.59 3.26 1.73
C ALA A 104 19.16 2.21 0.77
N VAL A 105 18.41 1.16 0.47
CA VAL A 105 18.81 0.11 -0.50
C VAL A 105 19.01 0.69 -1.90
N ASN A 106 18.09 1.57 -2.35
CA ASN A 106 18.22 2.21 -3.66
C ASN A 106 19.43 3.15 -3.71
N ARG A 107 19.73 3.85 -2.61
CA ARG A 107 20.90 4.70 -2.50
C ARG A 107 22.21 3.90 -2.60
N ILE A 108 22.29 2.74 -1.92
CA ILE A 108 23.44 1.85 -2.00
C ILE A 108 23.66 1.33 -3.43
N ARG A 109 22.57 1.12 -4.18
CA ARG A 109 22.59 0.72 -5.59
C ARG A 109 22.95 1.86 -6.57
N GLY A 110 23.28 3.06 -6.07
CA GLY A 110 23.71 4.20 -6.87
C GLY A 110 22.58 4.93 -7.60
N ARG A 111 21.29 4.67 -7.28
CA ARG A 111 20.17 5.43 -7.85
C ARG A 111 20.05 6.80 -7.18
N LEU A 112 19.77 7.82 -8.00
CA LEU A 112 19.51 9.17 -7.50
C LEU A 112 18.12 9.25 -6.85
N LEU A 113 17.95 10.13 -5.87
CA LEU A 113 16.65 10.37 -5.22
C LEU A 113 15.61 10.99 -6.16
N SER A 114 16.06 11.56 -7.31
CA SER A 114 15.20 12.10 -8.36
C SER A 114 14.60 11.05 -9.28
N ASP A 115 15.11 9.81 -9.25
CA ASP A 115 14.58 8.74 -10.08
C ASP A 115 13.22 8.26 -9.52
N SER A 116 12.32 7.86 -10.42
CA SER A 116 11.03 7.30 -10.02
C SER A 116 11.26 6.04 -9.17
N MET A 117 10.90 6.12 -7.89
CA MET A 117 11.05 5.00 -6.96
C MET A 117 9.75 4.19 -6.91
N ALA A 118 9.88 2.87 -6.99
CA ALA A 118 8.78 1.95 -6.75
C ALA A 118 8.45 1.95 -5.25
N MET A 119 7.37 2.61 -4.82
CA MET A 119 6.97 2.69 -3.41
C MET A 119 5.97 1.58 -3.00
N ALA A 120 5.38 0.87 -3.96
CA ALA A 120 4.42 -0.20 -3.68
C ALA A 120 4.96 -1.29 -2.73
N PRO A 121 6.23 -1.74 -2.80
CA PRO A 121 6.76 -2.72 -1.86
C PRO A 121 6.74 -2.22 -0.40
N ALA A 122 7.07 -0.95 -0.17
CA ALA A 122 7.06 -0.35 1.17
C ALA A 122 5.64 -0.23 1.72
N ILE A 123 4.68 0.21 0.88
CA ILE A 123 3.27 0.30 1.24
C ILE A 123 2.72 -1.09 1.60
N CYS A 124 2.93 -2.07 0.74
CA CYS A 124 2.48 -3.44 0.96
C CYS A 124 3.07 -4.06 2.23
N ALA A 125 4.37 -3.87 2.48
CA ALA A 125 5.04 -4.35 3.68
C ALA A 125 4.45 -3.72 4.96
N ALA A 126 4.12 -2.42 4.93
CA ALA A 126 3.48 -1.73 6.05
C ALA A 126 2.09 -2.31 6.39
N TYR A 127 1.27 -2.60 5.37
CA TYR A 127 -0.04 -3.23 5.56
C TYR A 127 0.05 -4.67 6.07
N ILE A 128 1.00 -5.46 5.56
CA ILE A 128 1.26 -6.82 6.06
C ILE A 128 1.70 -6.76 7.53
N TRP A 129 2.59 -5.83 7.88
CA TRP A 129 3.04 -5.62 9.24
C TRP A 129 1.91 -5.25 10.20
N CYS A 130 0.99 -4.43 9.72
CA CYS A 130 -0.17 -3.99 10.49
C CYS A 130 -1.24 -5.07 10.65
N ALA A 131 -1.45 -5.90 9.62
CA ALA A 131 -2.47 -6.95 9.61
C ALA A 131 -2.09 -8.20 10.42
N ARG A 132 -0.85 -8.27 10.92
CA ARG A 132 -0.34 -9.33 11.79
C ARG A 132 -0.56 -9.00 13.26
#